data_b7691a7871804135ed7f1ed3648b1a8d
#
_entry.id   b7691a7871804135ed7f1ed3648b1a8d
#
_cell.length_a   1.000
_cell.length_b   1.000
_cell.length_c   1.000
_cell.angle_alpha   90.00
_cell.angle_beta   90.00
_cell.angle_gamma   90.00
#
_symmetry.space_group_name_H-M   'P 1'
#
loop_
_entity.id
_entity.type
_entity.pdbx_description
1 polymer ?
#
loop_
_entity_poly.entity_id
_entity_poly.type
_entity_poly.pdbx_seq_one_letter_code
_entity_poly.pdbx_strand_id
1 'polypeptide(L)'
;MALADDNFYPVALADLAMAERQHNVARLEQLRALRAERFELMERLAQLPPDMVFFTQITMEAAEDVAFLDAMRRANIKGALVGVEAVTPEGLKDVYKGFNDVGEALVTRLRTFRDHGVGVLGSFIFGLPSDRSSTFAATADIADRAGLAFAQFVMLTPYPGTVDFAAWEKSLGNNAARIGDIPVTRHWLIPQEKRPKVYAPHPVMSPDEIRARTQAVWDHFYSLRRIWVRSRVTPTIRARIAFVLLSKLYRQMYANTGIATDSARVNRANRWARLIARPCRYLFTARPLPDLQLPAAEGGAGVRARA
;
A
#
# COMPACT_ATOMS: atom_id res chain seq x y z
N MET A 1 -11.22 0.15 -10.39
CA MET A 1 -10.24 1.11 -10.96
C MET A 1 -9.29 1.58 -9.86
N ALA A 2 -8.04 1.93 -10.17
CA ALA A 2 -7.14 2.57 -9.22
C ALA A 2 -7.14 4.08 -9.50
N LEU A 3 -7.30 4.89 -8.44
CA LEU A 3 -7.06 6.32 -8.48
C LEU A 3 -5.56 6.53 -8.25
N ALA A 4 -4.86 7.03 -9.26
CA ALA A 4 -3.43 7.25 -9.23
C ALA A 4 -3.14 8.56 -8.48
N ASP A 5 -3.01 8.46 -7.17
CA ASP A 5 -2.68 9.57 -6.28
C ASP A 5 -1.71 9.02 -5.21
N ASP A 6 -0.67 9.77 -4.88
CA ASP A 6 0.30 9.37 -3.86
C ASP A 6 -0.31 9.44 -2.45
N ASN A 7 -1.25 10.36 -2.24
CA ASN A 7 -2.04 10.45 -1.02
C ASN A 7 -3.41 11.09 -1.31
N PHE A 8 -4.43 10.25 -1.40
CA PHE A 8 -5.81 10.71 -1.64
C PHE A 8 -6.40 11.50 -0.45
N TYR A 9 -5.78 11.43 0.74
CA TYR A 9 -6.09 12.23 1.92
C TYR A 9 -5.04 13.34 2.11
N PRO A 10 -5.13 14.47 1.37
CA PRO A 10 -4.06 15.46 1.29
C PRO A 10 -3.99 16.40 2.50
N VAL A 11 -5.03 16.43 3.35
CA VAL A 11 -5.15 17.34 4.49
C VAL A 11 -5.62 16.60 5.72
N ALA A 12 -4.73 16.43 6.70
CA ALA A 12 -5.10 15.85 7.98
C ALA A 12 -5.85 16.88 8.86
N LEU A 13 -6.74 16.40 9.73
CA LEU A 13 -7.45 17.26 10.68
C LEU A 13 -6.47 17.99 11.61
N ALA A 14 -5.35 17.35 11.96
CA ALA A 14 -4.29 17.95 12.75
C ALA A 14 -3.63 19.16 12.06
N ASP A 15 -3.50 19.14 10.73
CA ASP A 15 -2.95 20.28 9.96
C ASP A 15 -3.87 21.50 10.01
N LEU A 16 -5.18 21.27 9.89
CA LEU A 16 -6.17 22.33 10.04
C LEU A 16 -6.11 22.95 11.44
N ALA A 17 -6.13 22.09 12.47
CA ALA A 17 -6.07 22.54 13.86
C ALA A 17 -4.74 23.26 14.18
N MET A 18 -3.63 22.85 13.56
CA MET A 18 -2.35 23.54 13.71
C MET A 18 -2.39 24.93 13.08
N ALA A 19 -2.90 25.07 11.85
CA ALA A 19 -3.01 26.35 11.16
C ALA A 19 -3.92 27.33 11.94
N GLU A 20 -5.01 26.82 12.51
CA GLU A 20 -5.90 27.61 13.38
C GLU A 20 -5.20 28.10 14.65
N ARG A 21 -4.50 27.23 15.38
CA ARG A 21 -3.73 27.59 16.59
C ARG A 21 -2.63 28.60 16.31
N GLN A 22 -2.01 28.52 15.12
CA GLN A 22 -0.97 29.44 14.68
C GLN A 22 -1.54 30.75 14.10
N HIS A 23 -2.84 30.91 14.04
CA HIS A 23 -3.52 32.04 13.39
C HIS A 23 -3.04 32.29 11.95
N ASN A 24 -2.62 31.22 11.25
CA ASN A 24 -2.14 31.30 9.87
C ASN A 24 -3.33 31.20 8.90
N VAL A 25 -4.00 32.34 8.69
CA VAL A 25 -5.21 32.41 7.88
C VAL A 25 -4.98 31.93 6.45
N ALA A 26 -3.89 32.35 5.81
CA ALA A 26 -3.60 31.97 4.42
C ALA A 26 -3.40 30.44 4.28
N ARG A 27 -2.68 29.82 5.24
CA ARG A 27 -2.49 28.36 5.25
C ARG A 27 -3.80 27.64 5.50
N LEU A 28 -4.62 28.12 6.41
CA LEU A 28 -5.91 27.53 6.73
C LEU A 28 -6.87 27.54 5.53
N GLU A 29 -6.94 28.68 4.82
CA GLU A 29 -7.75 28.79 3.59
C GLU A 29 -7.26 27.82 2.50
N GLN A 30 -5.94 27.72 2.29
CA GLN A 30 -5.35 26.77 1.35
C GLN A 30 -5.72 25.32 1.69
N LEU A 31 -5.59 24.92 2.96
CA LEU A 31 -5.92 23.56 3.41
C LEU A 31 -7.41 23.27 3.25
N ARG A 32 -8.27 24.24 3.58
CA ARG A 32 -9.73 24.11 3.40
C ARG A 32 -10.10 23.98 1.92
N ALA A 33 -9.46 24.71 1.03
CA ALA A 33 -9.69 24.63 -0.40
C ALA A 33 -9.29 23.24 -0.95
N LEU A 34 -8.10 22.74 -0.61
CA LEU A 34 -7.64 21.39 -1.00
C LEU A 34 -8.59 20.29 -0.48
N ARG A 35 -9.06 20.44 0.75
CA ARG A 35 -10.02 19.50 1.33
C ARG A 35 -11.36 19.54 0.58
N ALA A 36 -11.89 20.74 0.30
CA ALA A 36 -13.15 20.92 -0.42
C ALA A 36 -13.09 20.31 -1.84
N GLU A 37 -12.00 20.52 -2.57
CA GLU A 37 -11.75 19.91 -3.88
C GLU A 37 -11.82 18.38 -3.82
N ARG A 38 -11.24 17.77 -2.78
CA ARG A 38 -11.25 16.33 -2.60
C ARG A 38 -12.64 15.78 -2.30
N PHE A 39 -13.44 16.49 -1.50
CA PHE A 39 -14.84 16.13 -1.26
C PHE A 39 -15.68 16.27 -2.54
N GLU A 40 -15.50 17.34 -3.30
CA GLU A 40 -16.16 17.53 -4.60
C GLU A 40 -15.83 16.39 -5.58
N LEU A 41 -14.56 15.98 -5.65
CA LEU A 41 -14.15 14.83 -6.45
C LEU A 41 -14.92 13.56 -6.02
N MET A 42 -15.02 13.29 -4.72
CA MET A 42 -15.75 12.14 -4.20
C MET A 42 -17.26 12.21 -4.52
N GLU A 43 -17.86 13.37 -4.47
CA GLU A 43 -19.25 13.57 -4.88
C GLU A 43 -19.46 13.28 -6.36
N ARG A 44 -18.54 13.70 -7.22
CA ARG A 44 -18.58 13.38 -8.66
C ARG A 44 -18.38 11.88 -8.91
N LEU A 45 -17.46 11.23 -8.19
CA LEU A 45 -17.27 9.78 -8.27
C LEU A 45 -18.53 9.01 -7.84
N ALA A 46 -19.27 9.51 -6.85
CA ALA A 46 -20.49 8.89 -6.37
C ALA A 46 -21.63 8.90 -7.41
N GLN A 47 -21.54 9.74 -8.44
CA GLN A 47 -22.53 9.80 -9.56
C GLN A 47 -22.23 8.77 -10.65
N LEU A 48 -21.07 8.11 -10.62
CA LEU A 48 -20.70 7.09 -11.59
C LEU A 48 -21.50 5.79 -11.37
N PRO A 49 -21.57 4.91 -12.37
CA PRO A 49 -22.29 3.64 -12.25
C PRO A 49 -21.86 2.87 -10.98
N PRO A 50 -22.82 2.27 -10.23
CA PRO A 50 -22.54 1.64 -8.91
C PRO A 50 -21.69 0.37 -9.00
N ASP A 51 -21.47 -0.18 -10.17
CA ASP A 51 -20.54 -1.29 -10.42
C ASP A 51 -19.08 -0.84 -10.59
N MET A 52 -18.83 0.48 -10.70
CA MET A 52 -17.51 1.04 -10.68
C MET A 52 -16.99 1.14 -9.24
N VAL A 53 -15.98 0.33 -8.93
CA VAL A 53 -15.33 0.32 -7.62
C VAL A 53 -13.94 0.91 -7.72
N PHE A 54 -13.58 1.75 -6.75
CA PHE A 54 -12.30 2.45 -6.71
C PHE A 54 -11.40 1.94 -5.58
N PHE A 55 -10.11 2.03 -5.84
CA PHE A 55 -9.03 1.79 -4.91
C PHE A 55 -8.03 2.96 -4.99
N THR A 56 -7.47 3.37 -3.85
CA THR A 56 -6.54 4.50 -3.78
C THR A 56 -5.41 4.26 -2.76
N GLN A 57 -4.59 5.26 -2.50
CA GLN A 57 -3.62 5.30 -1.40
C GLN A 57 -3.98 6.43 -0.46
N ILE A 58 -3.89 6.19 0.83
CA ILE A 58 -4.15 7.19 1.88
C ILE A 58 -3.19 6.99 3.05
N THR A 59 -2.99 8.04 3.81
CA THR A 59 -2.26 7.97 5.07
C THR A 59 -3.12 7.47 6.22
N MET A 60 -2.48 7.01 7.30
CA MET A 60 -3.15 6.45 8.48
C MET A 60 -4.08 7.47 9.16
N GLU A 61 -3.75 8.75 9.09
CA GLU A 61 -4.49 9.86 9.71
C GLU A 61 -5.93 9.98 9.18
N ALA A 62 -6.20 9.44 7.99
CA ALA A 62 -7.57 9.38 7.47
C ALA A 62 -8.54 8.60 8.37
N ALA A 63 -8.03 7.71 9.24
CA ALA A 63 -8.85 7.00 10.22
C ALA A 63 -9.50 7.93 11.27
N GLU A 64 -8.94 9.12 11.48
CA GLU A 64 -9.48 10.11 12.42
C GLU A 64 -10.61 10.95 11.79
N ASP A 65 -10.76 10.89 10.47
CA ASP A 65 -11.68 11.71 9.71
C ASP A 65 -12.88 10.88 9.21
N VAL A 66 -13.82 10.66 10.11
CA VAL A 66 -15.05 9.89 9.83
C VAL A 66 -15.82 10.46 8.63
N ALA A 67 -15.90 11.78 8.51
CA ALA A 67 -16.60 12.43 7.40
C ALA A 67 -15.93 12.09 6.05
N PHE A 68 -14.60 12.04 6.03
CA PHE A 68 -13.84 11.67 4.84
C PHE A 68 -14.04 10.19 4.48
N LEU A 69 -13.98 9.28 5.46
CA LEU A 69 -14.22 7.85 5.24
C LEU A 69 -15.64 7.58 4.74
N ASP A 70 -16.64 8.29 5.28
CA ASP A 70 -18.02 8.20 4.80
C ASP A 70 -18.18 8.73 3.38
N ALA A 71 -17.47 9.80 3.00
CA ALA A 71 -17.44 10.30 1.64
C ALA A 71 -16.77 9.29 0.69
N MET A 72 -15.65 8.66 1.09
CA MET A 72 -15.02 7.56 0.34
C MET A 72 -16.01 6.42 0.11
N ARG A 73 -16.74 6.02 1.14
CA ARG A 73 -17.75 4.94 1.04
C ARG A 73 -18.86 5.30 0.03
N ARG A 74 -19.38 6.54 0.06
CA ARG A 74 -20.40 7.03 -0.91
C ARG A 74 -19.85 7.08 -2.33
N ALA A 75 -18.59 7.48 -2.50
CA ALA A 75 -17.87 7.51 -3.77
C ALA A 75 -17.50 6.11 -4.31
N ASN A 76 -17.95 5.04 -3.66
CA ASN A 76 -17.64 3.66 -3.98
C ASN A 76 -16.13 3.33 -3.98
N ILE A 77 -15.34 4.06 -3.17
CA ILE A 77 -13.93 3.76 -2.88
C ILE A 77 -13.93 2.66 -1.81
N LYS A 78 -13.77 1.41 -2.23
CA LYS A 78 -13.90 0.22 -1.37
C LYS A 78 -12.60 -0.26 -0.77
N GLY A 79 -11.48 0.31 -1.18
CA GLY A 79 -10.19 -0.09 -0.64
C GLY A 79 -9.15 0.99 -0.75
N ALA A 80 -8.18 0.94 0.16
CA ALA A 80 -7.04 1.82 0.16
C ALA A 80 -5.77 1.12 0.61
N LEU A 81 -4.64 1.47 -0.01
CA LEU A 81 -3.33 1.16 0.50
C LEU A 81 -3.02 2.15 1.62
N VAL A 82 -2.62 1.62 2.77
CA VAL A 82 -2.22 2.39 3.94
C VAL A 82 -0.80 1.97 4.34
N GLY A 83 0.11 2.93 4.38
CA GLY A 83 1.47 2.72 4.86
C GLY A 83 1.49 2.61 6.40
N VAL A 84 1.57 1.37 6.90
CA VAL A 84 1.76 1.09 8.33
C VAL A 84 3.22 1.10 8.69
N GLU A 85 4.04 0.54 7.82
CA GLU A 85 5.48 0.42 7.82
C GLU A 85 6.01 -0.51 8.92
N ALA A 86 5.84 -0.15 10.21
CA ALA A 86 6.30 -0.92 11.36
C ALA A 86 5.23 -1.00 12.46
N VAL A 87 5.38 -1.98 13.36
CA VAL A 87 4.45 -2.22 14.47
C VAL A 87 5.10 -1.97 15.83
N THR A 88 6.35 -1.52 15.84
CA THR A 88 7.12 -1.20 17.05
C THR A 88 7.49 0.27 17.05
N PRO A 89 7.61 0.91 18.25
CA PRO A 89 8.00 2.32 18.33
C PRO A 89 9.37 2.58 17.70
N GLU A 90 10.31 1.65 17.86
CA GLU A 90 11.65 1.75 17.30
C GLU A 90 11.61 1.68 15.77
N GLY A 91 10.85 0.73 15.21
CA GLY A 91 10.68 0.60 13.77
C GLY A 91 10.01 1.82 13.14
N LEU A 92 9.03 2.42 13.83
CA LEU A 92 8.42 3.67 13.37
C LEU A 92 9.39 4.84 13.36
N LYS A 93 10.34 4.90 14.34
CA LYS A 93 11.42 5.89 14.33
C LYS A 93 12.38 5.67 13.17
N ASP A 94 12.72 4.43 12.85
CA ASP A 94 13.60 4.08 11.72
C ASP A 94 13.06 4.59 10.37
N VAL A 95 11.73 4.75 10.25
CA VAL A 95 11.05 5.25 9.03
C VAL A 95 10.44 6.66 9.21
N TYR A 96 10.85 7.39 10.22
CA TYR A 96 10.38 8.76 10.52
C TYR A 96 8.87 8.89 10.74
N LYS A 97 8.21 7.81 11.17
CA LYS A 97 6.77 7.75 11.47
C LYS A 97 6.47 7.52 12.96
N GLY A 98 7.33 8.04 13.84
CA GLY A 98 7.17 7.91 15.30
C GLY A 98 5.89 8.52 15.87
N PHE A 99 5.09 9.20 15.05
CA PHE A 99 3.76 9.70 15.37
C PHE A 99 2.63 8.67 15.15
N ASN A 100 2.92 7.54 14.49
CA ASN A 100 1.94 6.47 14.31
C ASN A 100 1.76 5.66 15.59
N ASP A 101 0.55 5.09 15.73
CA ASP A 101 0.22 4.21 16.84
C ASP A 101 0.89 2.84 16.74
N VAL A 102 0.98 2.17 17.87
CA VAL A 102 1.45 0.79 18.00
C VAL A 102 0.45 -0.05 18.80
N GLY A 103 0.60 -1.37 18.76
CA GLY A 103 -0.19 -2.29 19.57
C GLY A 103 -1.68 -2.20 19.33
N GLU A 104 -2.48 -2.08 20.41
CA GLU A 104 -3.96 -2.06 20.31
C GLU A 104 -4.50 -0.79 19.68
N ALA A 105 -3.87 0.35 19.90
CA ALA A 105 -4.25 1.62 19.26
C ALA A 105 -4.13 1.52 17.73
N LEU A 106 -3.04 0.93 17.22
CA LEU A 106 -2.88 0.66 15.79
C LEU A 106 -3.98 -0.27 15.24
N VAL A 107 -4.28 -1.35 15.96
CA VAL A 107 -5.35 -2.29 15.56
C VAL A 107 -6.69 -1.56 15.47
N THR A 108 -7.02 -0.75 16.47
CA THR A 108 -8.27 0.01 16.51
C THR A 108 -8.35 0.99 15.34
N ARG A 109 -7.29 1.72 15.09
CA ARG A 109 -7.19 2.72 14.01
C ARG A 109 -7.36 2.07 12.63
N LEU A 110 -6.74 0.91 12.39
CA LEU A 110 -6.91 0.14 11.15
C LEU A 110 -8.33 -0.43 11.01
N ARG A 111 -8.97 -0.81 12.11
CA ARG A 111 -10.37 -1.28 12.09
C ARG A 111 -11.35 -0.18 11.70
N THR A 112 -11.09 1.07 12.06
CA THR A 112 -11.94 2.21 11.70
C THR A 112 -12.18 2.29 10.19
N PHE A 113 -11.17 2.09 9.37
CA PHE A 113 -11.34 2.04 7.90
C PHE A 113 -12.36 0.99 7.48
N ARG A 114 -12.20 -0.24 7.99
CA ARG A 114 -13.10 -1.35 7.68
C ARG A 114 -14.53 -1.06 8.15
N ASP A 115 -14.69 -0.51 9.33
CA ASP A 115 -15.99 -0.24 9.93
C ASP A 115 -16.75 0.87 9.17
N HIS A 116 -16.01 1.71 8.43
CA HIS A 116 -16.54 2.67 7.43
C HIS A 116 -16.59 2.10 6.00
N GLY A 117 -16.36 0.79 5.81
CA GLY A 117 -16.51 0.11 4.53
C GLY A 117 -15.33 0.27 3.56
N VAL A 118 -14.17 0.71 4.05
CA VAL A 118 -12.92 0.82 3.28
C VAL A 118 -12.00 -0.35 3.66
N GLY A 119 -11.78 -1.28 2.73
CA GLY A 119 -10.86 -2.40 2.92
C GLY A 119 -9.41 -1.93 2.88
N VAL A 120 -8.64 -2.22 3.92
CA VAL A 120 -7.24 -1.83 3.98
C VAL A 120 -6.33 -2.87 3.32
N LEU A 121 -5.45 -2.40 2.43
CA LEU A 121 -4.21 -3.05 2.05
C LEU A 121 -3.09 -2.44 2.90
N GLY A 122 -2.70 -3.10 3.98
CA GLY A 122 -1.61 -2.63 4.85
C GLY A 122 -0.24 -2.88 4.24
N SER A 123 0.62 -1.87 4.21
CA SER A 123 2.01 -1.99 3.77
C SER A 123 2.94 -2.01 4.98
N PHE A 124 3.78 -3.04 5.08
CA PHE A 124 4.75 -3.24 6.14
C PHE A 124 6.14 -3.43 5.56
N ILE A 125 7.15 -2.88 6.25
CA ILE A 125 8.56 -2.99 5.88
C ILE A 125 9.27 -3.88 6.89
N PHE A 126 10.06 -4.84 6.40
CA PHE A 126 10.95 -5.66 7.22
C PHE A 126 12.41 -5.42 6.86
N GLY A 127 13.30 -5.69 7.81
CA GLY A 127 14.72 -5.44 7.68
C GLY A 127 15.12 -4.04 8.14
N LEU A 128 14.27 -3.39 8.92
CA LEU A 128 14.61 -2.15 9.62
C LEU A 128 15.69 -2.42 10.68
N PRO A 129 16.61 -1.51 10.95
CA PRO A 129 17.71 -1.74 11.91
C PRO A 129 17.24 -2.17 13.31
N SER A 130 16.07 -1.72 13.73
CA SER A 130 15.45 -2.07 15.00
C SER A 130 14.72 -3.41 15.01
N ASP A 131 14.47 -4.04 13.85
CA ASP A 131 13.76 -5.30 13.79
C ASP A 131 14.46 -6.40 14.58
N ARG A 132 13.65 -7.27 15.13
CA ARG A 132 14.06 -8.49 15.83
C ARG A 132 13.26 -9.67 15.31
N SER A 133 13.70 -10.87 15.61
CA SER A 133 12.98 -12.10 15.23
C SER A 133 11.51 -12.09 15.63
N SER A 134 11.17 -11.47 16.77
CA SER A 134 9.80 -11.31 17.28
C SER A 134 8.95 -10.32 16.47
N THR A 135 9.57 -9.31 15.81
CA THR A 135 8.84 -8.28 15.04
C THR A 135 7.98 -8.89 13.94
N PHE A 136 8.48 -9.93 13.28
CA PHE A 136 7.75 -10.61 12.19
C PHE A 136 6.45 -11.24 12.67
N ALA A 137 6.49 -11.95 13.80
CA ALA A 137 5.31 -12.57 14.40
C ALA A 137 4.32 -11.50 14.92
N ALA A 138 4.82 -10.45 15.55
CA ALA A 138 4.01 -9.32 16.02
C ALA A 138 3.30 -8.61 14.85
N THR A 139 3.99 -8.41 13.73
CA THR A 139 3.39 -7.81 12.53
C THR A 139 2.28 -8.70 11.96
N ALA A 140 2.49 -10.02 11.89
CA ALA A 140 1.45 -10.94 11.44
C ALA A 140 0.22 -10.93 12.36
N ASP A 141 0.43 -10.87 13.68
CA ASP A 141 -0.65 -10.77 14.68
C ASP A 141 -1.46 -9.47 14.52
N ILE A 142 -0.78 -8.33 14.42
CA ILE A 142 -1.44 -7.02 14.19
C ILE A 142 -2.26 -7.05 12.90
N ALA A 143 -1.70 -7.53 11.79
CA ALA A 143 -2.39 -7.60 10.52
C ALA A 143 -3.66 -8.47 10.58
N ASP A 144 -3.60 -9.61 11.28
CA ASP A 144 -4.74 -10.49 11.50
C ASP A 144 -5.79 -9.86 12.42
N ARG A 145 -5.38 -9.29 13.55
CA ARG A 145 -6.28 -8.66 14.53
C ARG A 145 -6.96 -7.41 13.97
N ALA A 146 -6.25 -6.62 13.19
CA ALA A 146 -6.83 -5.47 12.48
C ALA A 146 -7.84 -5.91 11.41
N GLY A 147 -7.82 -7.17 10.99
CA GLY A 147 -8.72 -7.69 9.95
C GLY A 147 -8.44 -7.05 8.59
N LEU A 148 -7.17 -6.80 8.27
CA LEU A 148 -6.79 -6.24 6.99
C LEU A 148 -7.31 -7.09 5.83
N ALA A 149 -7.88 -6.46 4.80
CA ALA A 149 -8.33 -7.18 3.61
C ALA A 149 -7.14 -7.82 2.88
N PHE A 150 -6.09 -7.02 2.69
CA PHE A 150 -4.83 -7.43 2.10
C PHE A 150 -3.67 -6.86 2.92
N ALA A 151 -2.49 -7.44 2.77
CA ALA A 151 -1.25 -6.90 3.31
C ALA A 151 -0.10 -7.18 2.35
N GLN A 152 0.83 -6.24 2.27
CA GLN A 152 2.13 -6.46 1.64
C GLN A 152 3.21 -6.36 2.70
N PHE A 153 4.13 -7.31 2.65
CA PHE A 153 5.29 -7.38 3.54
C PHE A 153 6.53 -7.29 2.66
N VAL A 154 7.13 -6.11 2.63
CA VAL A 154 8.27 -5.82 1.76
C VAL A 154 9.55 -5.74 2.58
N MET A 155 10.68 -6.02 1.96
CA MET A 155 11.99 -5.85 2.59
C MET A 155 12.51 -4.45 2.32
N LEU A 156 13.17 -3.86 3.32
CA LEU A 156 13.78 -2.53 3.21
C LEU A 156 14.67 -2.47 1.97
N THR A 157 14.31 -1.60 1.05
CA THR A 157 15.04 -1.39 -0.20
C THR A 157 15.32 0.09 -0.34
N PRO A 158 16.60 0.51 -0.32
CA PRO A 158 16.95 1.90 -0.60
C PRO A 158 16.64 2.26 -2.05
N TYR A 159 15.84 3.29 -2.26
CA TYR A 159 15.47 3.76 -3.60
C TYR A 159 16.29 4.95 -4.03
N PRO A 160 16.85 4.95 -5.26
CA PRO A 160 17.61 6.07 -5.80
C PRO A 160 16.83 7.38 -5.71
N GLY A 161 17.53 8.45 -5.32
CA GLY A 161 16.93 9.78 -5.16
C GLY A 161 16.39 10.06 -3.75
N THR A 162 16.38 9.07 -2.85
CA THR A 162 16.01 9.29 -1.44
C THR A 162 17.24 9.60 -0.57
N VAL A 163 17.00 10.27 0.57
CA VAL A 163 18.04 10.55 1.57
C VAL A 163 18.63 9.25 2.11
N ASP A 164 17.78 8.24 2.35
CA ASP A 164 18.21 6.93 2.84
C ASP A 164 19.11 6.21 1.83
N PHE A 165 18.80 6.31 0.54
CA PHE A 165 19.68 5.78 -0.50
C PHE A 165 21.05 6.47 -0.51
N ALA A 166 21.08 7.79 -0.43
CA ALA A 166 22.33 8.54 -0.39
C ALA A 166 23.17 8.19 0.84
N ALA A 167 22.55 8.07 2.02
CA ALA A 167 23.20 7.65 3.25
C ALA A 167 23.74 6.22 3.15
N TRP A 168 22.95 5.28 2.64
CA TRP A 168 23.33 3.90 2.41
C TRP A 168 24.49 3.79 1.41
N GLU A 169 24.42 4.46 0.26
CA GLU A 169 25.48 4.47 -0.75
C GLU A 169 26.79 5.01 -0.18
N LYS A 170 26.72 6.11 0.58
CA LYS A 170 27.88 6.70 1.27
C LYS A 170 28.48 5.74 2.30
N SER A 171 27.66 5.01 3.04
CA SER A 171 28.11 4.06 4.07
C SER A 171 28.90 2.89 3.48
N LEU A 172 28.54 2.44 2.28
CA LEU A 172 29.22 1.36 1.56
C LEU A 172 30.51 1.83 0.88
N GLY A 173 30.54 3.05 0.40
CA GLY A 173 31.69 3.63 -0.33
C GLY A 173 32.19 2.71 -1.43
N ASN A 174 33.51 2.56 -1.53
CA ASN A 174 34.15 1.67 -2.50
C ASN A 174 34.05 0.16 -2.13
N ASN A 175 33.57 -0.17 -0.93
CA ASN A 175 33.46 -1.54 -0.43
C ASN A 175 32.08 -2.17 -0.76
N ALA A 176 31.27 -1.51 -1.57
CA ALA A 176 30.00 -2.05 -1.99
C ALA A 176 30.19 -3.43 -2.66
N ALA A 177 29.49 -4.45 -2.16
CA ALA A 177 29.48 -5.76 -2.79
C ALA A 177 29.07 -5.66 -4.26
N ARG A 178 29.62 -6.55 -5.09
CA ARG A 178 29.38 -6.53 -6.55
C ARG A 178 28.79 -7.87 -6.99
N ILE A 179 27.94 -7.82 -7.98
CA ILE A 179 27.42 -8.99 -8.69
C ILE A 179 27.86 -8.86 -10.15
N GLY A 180 28.88 -9.64 -10.51
CA GLY A 180 29.68 -9.35 -11.69
C GLY A 180 30.35 -7.98 -11.56
N ASP A 181 30.19 -7.15 -12.58
CA ASP A 181 30.76 -5.79 -12.58
C ASP A 181 29.82 -4.72 -12.00
N ILE A 182 28.64 -5.10 -11.50
CA ILE A 182 27.63 -4.16 -11.03
C ILE A 182 27.65 -4.11 -9.49
N PRO A 183 27.90 -2.91 -8.89
CA PRO A 183 27.82 -2.77 -7.45
C PRO A 183 26.35 -2.84 -6.98
N VAL A 184 26.11 -3.35 -5.78
CA VAL A 184 24.75 -3.49 -5.21
C VAL A 184 24.04 -2.14 -5.08
N THR A 185 24.77 -1.04 -5.02
CA THR A 185 24.23 0.33 -5.06
C THR A 185 23.60 0.69 -6.42
N ARG A 186 23.77 -0.16 -7.42
CA ARG A 186 23.10 -0.08 -8.74
C ARG A 186 22.25 -1.32 -8.98
N HIS A 187 21.55 -1.78 -7.93
CA HIS A 187 20.80 -3.03 -7.93
C HIS A 187 19.76 -3.14 -9.06
N TRP A 188 19.24 -2.03 -9.55
CA TRP A 188 18.31 -2.01 -10.69
C TRP A 188 18.93 -2.42 -12.02
N LEU A 189 20.26 -2.32 -12.14
CA LEU A 189 21.01 -2.80 -13.31
C LEU A 189 21.37 -4.29 -13.23
N ILE A 190 21.24 -4.90 -12.03
CA ILE A 190 21.50 -6.32 -11.84
C ILE A 190 20.34 -7.12 -12.46
N PRO A 191 20.60 -8.14 -13.28
CA PRO A 191 19.55 -9.03 -13.79
C PRO A 191 18.66 -9.54 -12.66
N GLN A 192 17.35 -9.61 -12.90
CA GLN A 192 16.35 -9.88 -11.85
C GLN A 192 16.62 -11.21 -11.11
N GLU A 193 17.05 -12.22 -11.83
CA GLU A 193 17.38 -13.55 -11.28
C GLU A 193 18.62 -13.57 -10.38
N LYS A 194 19.52 -12.59 -10.55
CA LYS A 194 20.75 -12.43 -9.76
C LYS A 194 20.64 -11.34 -8.70
N ARG A 195 19.54 -10.59 -8.70
CA ARG A 195 19.35 -9.46 -7.80
C ARG A 195 19.21 -9.93 -6.35
N PRO A 196 20.00 -9.40 -5.40
CA PRO A 196 19.82 -9.71 -3.98
C PRO A 196 18.42 -9.28 -3.52
N LYS A 197 17.89 -9.97 -2.50
CA LYS A 197 16.57 -9.70 -1.92
C LYS A 197 16.62 -8.70 -0.77
N VAL A 198 17.77 -8.60 -0.12
CA VAL A 198 18.03 -7.66 0.97
C VAL A 198 19.30 -6.91 0.61
N TYR A 199 19.19 -5.60 0.50
CA TYR A 199 20.29 -4.73 0.07
C TYR A 199 20.97 -4.03 1.24
N ALA A 200 20.20 -3.59 2.23
CA ALA A 200 20.72 -2.92 3.42
C ALA A 200 21.22 -3.97 4.41
N PRO A 201 22.46 -3.82 4.96
CA PRO A 201 22.94 -4.70 6.02
C PRO A 201 22.11 -4.47 7.29
N HIS A 202 21.79 -5.57 7.98
CA HIS A 202 21.07 -5.53 9.25
C HIS A 202 22.03 -5.82 10.42
N PRO A 203 21.92 -5.10 11.57
CA PRO A 203 22.89 -5.22 12.65
C PRO A 203 22.94 -6.58 13.34
N VAL A 204 21.83 -7.35 13.34
CA VAL A 204 21.73 -8.61 14.09
C VAL A 204 21.17 -9.80 13.30
N MET A 205 20.52 -9.58 12.17
CA MET A 205 19.93 -10.66 11.38
C MET A 205 20.63 -10.79 10.02
N SER A 206 20.84 -12.02 9.56
CA SER A 206 21.33 -12.26 8.21
C SER A 206 20.26 -11.96 7.15
N PRO A 207 20.66 -11.64 5.90
CA PRO A 207 19.72 -11.48 4.78
C PRO A 207 18.82 -12.71 4.57
N ASP A 208 19.36 -13.91 4.77
CA ASP A 208 18.59 -15.16 4.63
C ASP A 208 17.57 -15.33 5.75
N GLU A 209 17.89 -14.94 6.96
CA GLU A 209 16.95 -14.93 8.09
C GLU A 209 15.79 -13.95 7.84
N ILE A 210 16.09 -12.71 7.45
CA ILE A 210 15.06 -11.71 7.13
C ILE A 210 14.15 -12.23 6.03
N ARG A 211 14.72 -12.80 4.96
CA ARG A 211 13.96 -13.37 3.86
C ARG A 211 13.07 -14.54 4.29
N ALA A 212 13.61 -15.48 5.05
CA ALA A 212 12.85 -16.64 5.53
C ALA A 212 11.70 -16.22 6.45
N ARG A 213 11.92 -15.26 7.36
CA ARG A 213 10.89 -14.74 8.25
C ARG A 213 9.83 -13.95 7.50
N THR A 214 10.21 -13.10 6.55
CA THR A 214 9.27 -12.39 5.67
C THR A 214 8.40 -13.38 4.90
N GLN A 215 9.00 -14.44 4.34
CA GLN A 215 8.27 -15.51 3.68
C GLN A 215 7.26 -16.18 4.62
N ALA A 216 7.66 -16.48 5.84
CA ALA A 216 6.77 -17.09 6.83
C ALA A 216 5.56 -16.21 7.17
N VAL A 217 5.73 -14.89 7.27
CA VAL A 217 4.63 -13.94 7.46
C VAL A 217 3.67 -13.95 6.27
N TRP A 218 4.19 -13.92 5.04
CA TRP A 218 3.39 -14.04 3.84
C TRP A 218 2.58 -15.34 3.81
N ASP A 219 3.20 -16.47 4.12
CA ASP A 219 2.55 -17.78 4.10
C ASP A 219 1.51 -17.91 5.20
N HIS A 220 1.77 -17.34 6.37
CA HIS A 220 0.81 -17.27 7.47
C HIS A 220 -0.43 -16.44 7.07
N PHE A 221 -0.23 -15.17 6.68
CA PHE A 221 -1.31 -14.25 6.38
C PHE A 221 -2.15 -14.71 5.19
N TYR A 222 -1.53 -15.28 4.14
CA TYR A 222 -2.20 -15.80 2.95
C TYR A 222 -2.50 -17.30 2.98
N SER A 223 -2.47 -17.95 4.16
CA SER A 223 -2.98 -19.32 4.32
C SER A 223 -4.48 -19.36 4.03
N LEU A 224 -4.97 -20.47 3.46
CA LEU A 224 -6.39 -20.60 3.08
C LEU A 224 -7.34 -20.36 4.26
N ARG A 225 -6.97 -20.90 5.45
CA ARG A 225 -7.75 -20.71 6.68
C ARG A 225 -7.91 -19.22 7.04
N ARG A 226 -6.79 -18.46 7.02
CA ARG A 226 -6.79 -17.04 7.37
C ARG A 226 -7.53 -16.20 6.34
N ILE A 227 -7.33 -16.46 5.05
CA ILE A 227 -8.10 -15.80 3.99
C ILE A 227 -9.60 -16.06 4.16
N TRP A 228 -9.99 -17.31 4.45
CA TRP A 228 -11.39 -17.68 4.65
C TRP A 228 -12.02 -16.95 5.83
N VAL A 229 -11.30 -16.79 6.94
CA VAL A 229 -11.75 -16.00 8.09
C VAL A 229 -11.96 -14.54 7.70
N ARG A 230 -10.98 -13.91 7.04
CA ARG A 230 -11.07 -12.51 6.59
C ARG A 230 -12.15 -12.30 5.54
N SER A 231 -12.45 -13.28 4.71
CA SER A 231 -13.52 -13.18 3.70
C SER A 231 -14.91 -12.91 4.30
N ARG A 232 -15.08 -13.06 5.62
CA ARG A 232 -16.34 -12.76 6.32
C ARG A 232 -16.75 -11.28 6.24
N VAL A 233 -15.84 -10.38 5.85
CA VAL A 233 -16.18 -8.99 5.54
C VAL A 233 -17.09 -8.83 4.32
N THR A 234 -17.20 -9.88 3.49
CA THR A 234 -18.08 -9.90 2.32
C THR A 234 -19.40 -10.62 2.66
N PRO A 235 -20.55 -10.09 2.18
CA PRO A 235 -21.86 -10.55 2.66
C PRO A 235 -22.32 -11.89 2.03
N THR A 236 -21.77 -12.29 0.88
CA THR A 236 -22.24 -13.46 0.15
C THR A 236 -21.16 -14.52 -0.01
N ILE A 237 -21.56 -15.78 -0.12
CA ILE A 237 -20.63 -16.89 -0.34
C ILE A 237 -19.85 -16.73 -1.67
N ARG A 238 -20.50 -16.18 -2.71
CA ARG A 238 -19.85 -15.89 -4.00
C ARG A 238 -18.74 -14.85 -3.83
N ALA A 239 -19.02 -13.76 -3.11
CA ALA A 239 -18.03 -12.72 -2.81
C ALA A 239 -16.89 -13.25 -1.92
N ARG A 240 -17.18 -14.16 -0.98
CA ARG A 240 -16.14 -14.82 -0.18
C ARG A 240 -15.21 -15.69 -1.03
N ILE A 241 -15.76 -16.44 -1.98
CA ILE A 241 -14.94 -17.24 -2.93
C ILE A 241 -14.09 -16.30 -3.79
N ALA A 242 -14.68 -15.22 -4.32
CA ALA A 242 -13.94 -14.21 -5.09
C ALA A 242 -12.81 -13.58 -4.25
N PHE A 243 -13.06 -13.26 -2.98
CA PHE A 243 -12.04 -12.74 -2.06
C PHE A 243 -10.88 -13.72 -1.86
N VAL A 244 -11.18 -15.03 -1.73
CA VAL A 244 -10.14 -16.06 -1.61
C VAL A 244 -9.30 -16.13 -2.89
N LEU A 245 -9.93 -16.12 -4.06
CA LEU A 245 -9.23 -16.15 -5.35
C LEU A 245 -8.35 -14.91 -5.54
N LEU A 246 -8.90 -13.72 -5.29
CA LEU A 246 -8.17 -12.47 -5.37
C LEU A 246 -6.98 -12.43 -4.40
N SER A 247 -7.16 -12.92 -3.17
CA SER A 247 -6.09 -13.00 -2.17
C SER A 247 -4.95 -13.92 -2.65
N LYS A 248 -5.28 -15.05 -3.27
CA LYS A 248 -4.26 -15.96 -3.83
C LYS A 248 -3.57 -15.38 -5.05
N LEU A 249 -4.30 -14.69 -5.93
CA LEU A 249 -3.71 -14.00 -7.07
C LEU A 249 -2.79 -12.86 -6.63
N TYR A 250 -3.20 -12.09 -5.64
CA TYR A 250 -2.37 -11.03 -5.07
C TYR A 250 -1.07 -11.58 -4.48
N ARG A 251 -1.17 -12.63 -3.65
CA ARG A 251 0.01 -13.32 -3.10
C ARG A 251 0.94 -13.81 -4.21
N GLN A 252 0.39 -14.36 -5.28
CA GLN A 252 1.15 -14.86 -6.41
C GLN A 252 1.83 -13.74 -7.21
N MET A 253 1.15 -12.61 -7.39
CA MET A 253 1.72 -11.43 -8.04
C MET A 253 3.00 -10.99 -7.32
N TYR A 254 2.97 -10.87 -5.99
CA TYR A 254 4.14 -10.50 -5.21
C TYR A 254 5.24 -11.55 -5.23
N ALA A 255 4.88 -12.82 -5.22
CA ALA A 255 5.84 -13.92 -5.37
C ALA A 255 6.62 -13.82 -6.69
N ASN A 256 5.93 -13.42 -7.78
CA ASN A 256 6.54 -13.27 -9.10
C ASN A 256 7.44 -12.04 -9.23
N THR A 257 7.21 -10.98 -8.43
CA THR A 257 8.06 -9.78 -8.46
C THR A 257 9.44 -10.01 -7.87
N GLY A 258 9.63 -11.10 -7.15
CA GLY A 258 10.89 -11.40 -6.48
C GLY A 258 11.20 -10.50 -5.28
N ILE A 259 10.30 -9.59 -4.91
CA ILE A 259 10.51 -8.63 -3.81
C ILE A 259 10.40 -9.33 -2.45
N ALA A 260 9.56 -10.36 -2.34
CA ALA A 260 9.22 -10.96 -1.06
C ALA A 260 9.41 -12.46 -0.95
N THR A 261 9.73 -13.21 -2.04
CA THR A 261 9.68 -14.68 -1.99
C THR A 261 10.56 -15.38 -3.01
N ASP A 262 10.92 -16.62 -2.73
CA ASP A 262 11.62 -17.48 -3.69
C ASP A 262 10.72 -17.89 -4.85
N SER A 263 11.17 -17.62 -6.06
CA SER A 263 10.46 -17.92 -7.32
C SER A 263 10.23 -19.42 -7.55
N ALA A 264 10.99 -20.31 -6.91
CA ALA A 264 10.97 -21.74 -7.17
C ALA A 264 9.64 -22.43 -6.81
N ARG A 265 8.91 -21.97 -5.80
CA ARG A 265 7.57 -22.51 -5.43
C ARG A 265 6.43 -21.97 -6.28
N VAL A 266 6.61 -20.86 -6.94
CA VAL A 266 5.56 -20.15 -7.70
C VAL A 266 5.30 -20.79 -9.06
N ASN A 267 6.30 -21.41 -9.70
CA ASN A 267 6.16 -21.97 -11.04
C ASN A 267 5.16 -23.14 -11.12
N ARG A 268 4.93 -23.91 -10.06
CA ARG A 268 3.89 -24.95 -10.03
C ARG A 268 2.48 -24.39 -9.88
N ALA A 269 2.30 -23.34 -9.11
CA ALA A 269 1.01 -22.67 -8.93
C ALA A 269 0.56 -21.90 -10.19
N ASN A 270 1.50 -21.43 -11.02
CA ASN A 270 1.21 -20.67 -12.26
C ASN A 270 0.38 -21.43 -13.28
N ARG A 271 0.48 -22.78 -13.38
CA ARG A 271 -0.35 -23.58 -14.31
C ARG A 271 -1.83 -23.53 -13.91
N TRP A 272 -2.13 -23.64 -12.62
CA TRP A 272 -3.50 -23.58 -12.10
C TRP A 272 -4.08 -22.18 -12.10
N ALA A 273 -3.28 -21.17 -11.78
CA ALA A 273 -3.70 -19.77 -11.83
C ALA A 273 -4.06 -19.31 -13.24
N ARG A 274 -3.34 -19.75 -14.28
CA ARG A 274 -3.68 -19.49 -15.68
C ARG A 274 -4.99 -20.17 -16.12
N LEU A 275 -5.26 -21.37 -15.59
CA LEU A 275 -6.52 -22.08 -15.85
C LEU A 275 -7.72 -21.40 -15.15
N ILE A 276 -7.52 -20.83 -13.98
CA ILE A 276 -8.57 -20.12 -13.20
C ILE A 276 -8.73 -18.67 -13.70
N ALA A 277 -7.65 -18.00 -14.10
CA ALA A 277 -7.71 -16.62 -14.58
C ALA A 277 -8.46 -16.48 -15.93
N ARG A 278 -8.48 -17.52 -16.77
CA ARG A 278 -9.26 -17.50 -18.03
C ARG A 278 -10.76 -17.32 -17.81
N PRO A 279 -11.47 -18.14 -17.01
CA PRO A 279 -12.89 -17.91 -16.72
C PRO A 279 -13.13 -16.65 -15.89
N CYS A 280 -12.22 -16.23 -15.00
CA CYS A 280 -12.37 -14.98 -14.27
C CYS A 280 -12.32 -13.75 -15.17
N ARG A 281 -11.56 -13.75 -16.26
CA ARG A 281 -11.63 -12.67 -17.26
C ARG A 281 -13.05 -12.49 -17.84
N TYR A 282 -13.75 -13.58 -18.12
CA TYR A 282 -15.13 -13.54 -18.61
C TYR A 282 -16.15 -13.10 -17.56
N LEU A 283 -15.88 -13.33 -16.27
CA LEU A 283 -16.76 -12.92 -15.17
C LEU A 283 -16.55 -11.46 -14.75
N PHE A 284 -15.40 -10.87 -15.10
CA PHE A 284 -15.02 -9.51 -14.74
C PHE A 284 -14.69 -8.61 -15.93
N THR A 285 -15.01 -9.02 -17.17
CA THR A 285 -14.99 -8.07 -18.29
C THR A 285 -16.11 -7.07 -18.04
N ALA A 286 -15.72 -5.90 -17.58
CA ALA A 286 -16.59 -4.73 -17.57
C ALA A 286 -17.23 -4.57 -18.95
N ARG A 287 -18.54 -4.28 -18.99
CA ARG A 287 -19.18 -3.80 -20.21
C ARG A 287 -18.34 -2.65 -20.75
N PRO A 288 -18.18 -2.53 -22.09
CA PRO A 288 -17.51 -1.38 -22.66
C PRO A 288 -18.15 -0.13 -22.06
N LEU A 289 -17.30 0.79 -21.57
CA LEU A 289 -17.74 2.07 -21.06
C LEU A 289 -18.59 2.73 -22.15
N PRO A 290 -19.80 3.24 -21.86
CA PRO A 290 -20.50 4.11 -22.79
C PRO A 290 -19.56 5.28 -23.10
N ASP A 291 -19.49 5.70 -24.36
CA ASP A 291 -18.70 6.84 -24.79
C ASP A 291 -19.02 8.04 -23.91
N LEU A 292 -18.13 8.31 -22.97
CA LEU A 292 -18.14 9.52 -22.16
C LEU A 292 -17.76 10.66 -23.11
N GLN A 293 -18.77 11.32 -23.67
CA GLN A 293 -18.57 12.62 -24.30
C GLN A 293 -18.13 13.58 -23.20
N LEU A 294 -16.83 13.77 -23.06
CA LEU A 294 -16.30 14.85 -22.23
C LEU A 294 -16.85 16.16 -22.82
N PRO A 295 -17.42 17.07 -22.01
CA PRO A 295 -17.80 18.38 -22.50
C PRO A 295 -16.56 19.02 -23.11
N ALA A 296 -16.72 19.56 -24.35
CA ALA A 296 -15.66 20.26 -25.04
C ALA A 296 -15.09 21.34 -24.10
N ALA A 297 -13.78 21.33 -23.89
CA ALA A 297 -13.11 22.38 -23.14
C ALA A 297 -13.43 23.72 -23.83
N GLU A 298 -14.25 24.54 -23.18
CA GLU A 298 -14.49 25.91 -23.63
C GLU A 298 -13.13 26.64 -23.70
N GLY A 299 -12.92 27.25 -24.87
CA GLY A 299 -11.65 27.77 -25.32
C GLY A 299 -10.96 28.70 -24.33
N GLY A 300 -9.83 28.28 -23.84
CA GLY A 300 -8.86 29.15 -23.19
C GLY A 300 -8.20 30.05 -24.21
N ALA A 301 -8.46 31.34 -24.12
CA ALA A 301 -7.89 32.40 -24.94
C ALA A 301 -6.37 32.36 -24.92
N GLY A 302 -5.79 32.43 -26.12
CA GLY A 302 -4.36 32.39 -26.35
C GLY A 302 -3.58 33.45 -25.60
N VAL A 303 -2.58 33.02 -24.86
CA VAL A 303 -1.48 33.85 -24.46
C VAL A 303 -0.37 33.68 -25.51
N ARG A 304 -0.25 34.67 -26.38
CA ARG A 304 0.90 34.78 -27.30
C ARG A 304 2.16 35.09 -26.49
N ALA A 305 3.12 34.18 -26.48
CA ALA A 305 4.47 34.48 -26.09
C ALA A 305 5.06 35.48 -27.10
N ARG A 306 5.51 36.62 -26.65
CA ARG A 306 6.47 37.47 -27.36
C ARG A 306 7.85 37.24 -26.77
N ALA A 307 8.74 37.00 -27.68
CA ALA A 307 10.21 37.04 -27.69
C ALA A 307 10.97 37.16 -26.38
#